data_afe23cd74fd1d9cb175d7a309c255295
#
_entry.id   afe23cd74fd1d9cb175d7a309c255295
#
_cell.length_a   1.000
_cell.length_b   1.000
_cell.length_c   1.000
_cell.angle_alpha   90.00
_cell.angle_beta   90.00
_cell.angle_gamma   90.00
#
_symmetry.space_group_name_H-M   'P 1'
#
loop_
_entity.id
_entity.type
_entity.pdbx_description
1 polymer ?
#
loop_
_entity_poly.entity_id
_entity_poly.type
_entity_poly.pdbx_seq_one_letter_code
_entity_poly.pdbx_strand_id
1 'polypeptide(L)'
;MVNSKGVVAKSIVFVIVGLLVGAAIGYLIYPAVNPAPPAETLTVTVPGATVTLPGATVTVTAPAAHGLTGDIKIGAILTLSGALRTFGENHKVAIELARDEINAWLKTFRPDLTVKVEIEDTETKPDVALAKVQSLVAKGIKFIIGPLSSSEVRGIKSYVDEQGIVVISQSSTAVDLALKDRIFRFTPNDNAQAPALARLMYQLGIRYVIHVWRDDPWGNGLQRGVADSFKKLGGSVDEGIKYSPEEKTFVTQVAALKDKVEAALAKYPKSQVAVNLIAFEEAAVLMKEATKYPILREVRWFGSDGTTGSGDLLKDPDVAKFCYDTKFLNTIFAPTESDVFNKVKEHVKKTLGREPDAYTYIAYDILWVLVKAILFVEKQDPAAVANVLPQVAAAYFGASGRIVLDENGDRVPELYDIWVINEVSPGKYDWVKVAYWSRTTDSVTFLPGYEKFAS
;
A
#
# COMPACT_ATOMS: atom_id res chain seq x y z
N MET A 1 38.23 25.21 19.84
CA MET A 1 37.12 24.45 19.23
C MET A 1 35.86 24.79 20.02
N VAL A 2 35.00 25.63 19.47
CA VAL A 2 33.74 26.05 20.12
C VAL A 2 32.71 24.92 19.89
N ASN A 3 32.15 24.46 20.98
CA ASN A 3 31.24 23.30 21.03
C ASN A 3 29.93 23.61 20.26
N SER A 4 29.74 23.03 19.09
CA SER A 4 28.60 23.28 18.18
C SER A 4 27.22 23.04 18.83
N LYS A 5 27.13 22.19 19.83
CA LYS A 5 25.89 21.93 20.60
C LYS A 5 25.43 23.12 21.44
N GLY A 6 26.36 23.96 21.90
CA GLY A 6 26.03 25.16 22.66
C GLY A 6 25.50 26.31 21.80
N VAL A 7 25.84 26.34 20.50
CA VAL A 7 25.41 27.41 19.57
C VAL A 7 23.98 27.21 19.09
N VAL A 8 23.59 25.97 18.79
CA VAL A 8 22.21 25.65 18.34
C VAL A 8 21.19 25.85 19.47
N ALA A 9 21.53 25.42 20.70
CA ALA A 9 20.66 25.66 21.86
C ALA A 9 20.50 27.15 22.16
N LYS A 10 21.58 27.94 22.06
CA LYS A 10 21.51 29.39 22.24
C LYS A 10 20.69 30.08 21.15
N SER A 11 20.78 29.62 19.89
CA SER A 11 20.01 30.23 18.78
C SER A 11 18.51 30.00 18.91
N ILE A 12 18.09 28.80 19.34
CA ILE A 12 16.68 28.50 19.59
C ILE A 12 16.13 29.30 20.76
N VAL A 13 16.90 29.45 21.84
CA VAL A 13 16.53 30.30 22.97
C VAL A 13 16.40 31.76 22.54
N PHE A 14 17.27 32.29 21.68
CA PHE A 14 17.18 33.68 21.18
C PHE A 14 15.96 33.90 20.29
N VAL A 15 15.54 32.92 19.48
CA VAL A 15 14.32 33.04 18.64
C VAL A 15 13.06 33.01 19.51
N ILE A 16 12.99 32.15 20.49
CA ILE A 16 11.83 32.05 21.43
C ILE A 16 11.79 33.33 22.32
N VAL A 17 12.90 33.79 22.85
CA VAL A 17 12.98 35.01 23.63
C VAL A 17 12.68 36.24 22.77
N GLY A 18 13.09 36.27 21.50
CA GLY A 18 12.77 37.33 20.56
C GLY A 18 11.27 37.42 20.23
N LEU A 19 10.58 36.29 20.07
CA LEU A 19 9.13 36.24 19.88
C LEU A 19 8.35 36.64 21.14
N LEU A 20 8.83 36.27 22.32
CA LEU A 20 8.19 36.62 23.59
C LEU A 20 8.42 38.09 23.96
N VAL A 21 9.59 38.63 23.66
CA VAL A 21 9.90 40.07 23.85
C VAL A 21 9.09 40.89 22.86
N GLY A 22 8.92 40.46 21.63
CA GLY A 22 8.06 41.11 20.64
C GLY A 22 6.58 41.15 21.06
N ALA A 23 6.07 40.08 21.62
CA ALA A 23 4.71 40.03 22.19
C ALA A 23 4.56 40.91 23.44
N ALA A 24 5.57 40.92 24.32
CA ALA A 24 5.57 41.78 25.51
C ALA A 24 5.69 43.30 25.18
N ILE A 25 6.47 43.64 24.17
CA ILE A 25 6.57 45.04 23.69
C ILE A 25 5.26 45.47 23.01
N GLY A 26 4.61 44.61 22.25
CA GLY A 26 3.27 44.87 21.70
C GLY A 26 2.21 45.08 22.78
N TYR A 27 2.33 44.39 23.92
CA TYR A 27 1.44 44.55 25.07
C TYR A 27 1.72 45.81 25.88
N LEU A 28 2.96 46.28 25.91
CA LEU A 28 3.37 47.52 26.63
C LEU A 28 3.05 48.83 25.87
N ILE A 29 2.80 48.76 24.56
CA ILE A 29 2.40 49.92 23.74
C ILE A 29 0.87 50.15 23.72
N TYR A 30 0.08 49.17 24.21
CA TYR A 30 -1.41 49.21 24.20
C TYR A 30 -2.10 49.81 25.45
N PRO A 31 -1.48 50.24 26.52
CA PRO A 31 -2.25 50.79 27.62
C PRO A 31 -1.94 52.23 27.95
N ALA A 32 -2.66 53.17 27.34
CA ALA A 32 -2.83 54.49 27.93
C ALA A 32 -4.23 54.75 28.55
N VAL A 33 -5.13 53.77 28.61
CA VAL A 33 -6.56 54.02 28.94
C VAL A 33 -7.20 53.17 30.00
N ASN A 34 -6.53 52.09 30.53
CA ASN A 34 -7.14 51.25 31.58
C ASN A 34 -6.17 50.87 32.70
N PRO A 35 -6.60 50.85 33.98
CA PRO A 35 -5.74 50.41 35.08
C PRO A 35 -5.36 48.94 34.90
N ALA A 36 -4.05 48.63 35.09
CA ALA A 36 -3.47 47.33 34.94
C ALA A 36 -4.15 46.30 35.86
N PRO A 37 -4.56 45.15 35.33
CA PRO A 37 -4.93 44.02 36.17
C PRO A 37 -3.76 43.51 36.99
N PRO A 38 -3.98 42.81 38.12
CA PRO A 38 -2.89 42.27 38.94
C PRO A 38 -1.98 41.36 38.11
N ALA A 39 -0.67 41.43 38.38
CA ALA A 39 0.35 40.73 37.66
C ALA A 39 0.06 39.20 37.60
N GLU A 40 -0.37 38.69 36.44
CA GLU A 40 -0.49 37.27 36.21
C GLU A 40 0.89 36.67 35.94
N THR A 41 1.17 35.54 36.59
CA THR A 41 2.40 34.78 36.35
C THR A 41 2.29 34.07 35.02
N LEU A 42 3.01 34.54 34.01
CA LEU A 42 3.10 33.84 32.72
C LEU A 42 4.08 32.68 32.85
N THR A 43 3.59 31.45 32.80
CA THR A 43 4.44 30.25 32.82
C THR A 43 4.77 29.85 31.40
N VAL A 44 6.03 29.94 31.02
CA VAL A 44 6.56 29.47 29.73
C VAL A 44 7.41 28.23 29.98
N THR A 45 7.02 27.12 29.40
CA THR A 45 7.73 25.83 29.54
C THR A 45 8.84 25.72 28.50
N VAL A 46 10.10 25.77 28.93
CA VAL A 46 11.30 25.52 28.10
C VAL A 46 12.22 24.58 28.86
N PRO A 47 12.79 23.52 28.28
CA PRO A 47 13.65 22.58 29.02
C PRO A 47 14.88 23.26 29.65
N GLY A 48 14.96 23.24 30.96
CA GLY A 48 16.20 23.47 31.72
C GLY A 48 16.68 24.93 31.89
N ALA A 49 15.85 25.97 31.64
CA ALA A 49 16.27 27.36 31.87
C ALA A 49 15.25 28.14 32.70
N THR A 50 15.72 28.91 33.68
CA THR A 50 14.93 29.91 34.42
C THR A 50 15.29 31.28 33.89
N VAL A 51 14.31 32.02 33.37
CA VAL A 51 14.50 33.41 32.91
C VAL A 51 13.73 34.31 33.87
N THR A 52 14.46 35.20 34.54
CA THR A 52 13.89 36.20 35.45
C THR A 52 13.86 37.54 34.70
N LEU A 53 12.70 38.09 34.47
CA LEU A 53 12.52 39.44 33.98
C LEU A 53 12.23 40.39 35.16
N PRO A 54 12.65 41.67 35.15
CA PRO A 54 12.30 42.63 36.20
C PRO A 54 10.78 42.73 36.36
N GLY A 55 10.28 42.26 37.52
CA GLY A 55 8.85 42.28 37.85
C GLY A 55 8.04 41.05 37.58
N ALA A 56 8.62 39.98 36.97
CA ALA A 56 7.96 38.70 36.79
C ALA A 56 8.95 37.54 36.92
N THR A 57 8.60 36.52 37.68
CA THR A 57 9.34 35.29 37.75
C THR A 57 8.72 34.26 36.78
N VAL A 58 9.47 33.93 35.74
CA VAL A 58 9.07 32.87 34.80
C VAL A 58 9.64 31.55 35.31
N THR A 59 8.78 30.69 35.82
CA THR A 59 9.18 29.34 36.21
C THR A 59 9.11 28.44 34.96
N VAL A 60 10.26 27.98 34.55
CA VAL A 60 10.35 27.01 33.45
C VAL A 60 10.23 25.61 34.05
N THR A 61 9.11 25.00 33.86
CA THR A 61 8.91 23.58 34.18
C THR A 61 9.50 22.72 33.08
N ALA A 62 10.25 21.70 33.42
CA ALA A 62 10.64 20.67 32.46
C ALA A 62 9.37 20.11 31.80
N PRO A 63 9.38 19.77 30.48
CA PRO A 63 8.27 19.08 29.87
C PRO A 63 7.90 17.88 30.76
N ALA A 64 6.59 17.66 30.92
CA ALA A 64 6.14 16.43 31.57
C ALA A 64 6.87 15.25 30.92
N ALA A 65 7.38 14.34 31.74
CA ALA A 65 8.06 13.16 31.24
C ALA A 65 7.14 12.50 30.19
N HIS A 66 7.64 12.28 28.97
CA HIS A 66 6.89 11.60 27.93
C HIS A 66 6.40 10.26 28.49
N GLY A 67 5.11 9.96 28.36
CA GLY A 67 4.54 8.69 28.83
C GLY A 67 5.06 7.48 28.05
N LEU A 68 5.54 7.71 26.83
CA LEU A 68 6.09 6.70 25.93
C LEU A 68 7.63 6.71 26.01
N THR A 69 8.25 5.58 26.36
CA THR A 69 9.72 5.39 26.38
C THR A 69 10.08 3.97 25.95
N GLY A 70 11.32 3.74 25.52
CA GLY A 70 11.85 2.43 25.17
C GLY A 70 11.49 1.97 23.75
N ASP A 71 11.24 0.68 23.60
CA ASP A 71 10.99 0.08 22.28
C ASP A 71 9.53 0.24 21.84
N ILE A 72 9.33 0.78 20.64
CA ILE A 72 8.07 0.69 19.90
C ILE A 72 8.13 -0.61 19.08
N LYS A 73 7.32 -1.61 19.51
CA LYS A 73 7.33 -2.93 18.89
C LYS A 73 6.21 -3.06 17.87
N ILE A 74 6.57 -3.38 16.63
CA ILE A 74 5.64 -3.58 15.51
C ILE A 74 5.92 -4.95 14.89
N GLY A 75 4.86 -5.71 14.62
CA GLY A 75 4.95 -6.95 13.85
C GLY A 75 4.75 -6.67 12.37
N ALA A 76 5.34 -7.49 11.53
CA ALA A 76 5.03 -7.53 10.10
C ALA A 76 4.83 -8.98 9.68
N ILE A 77 3.66 -9.30 9.17
CA ILE A 77 3.35 -10.61 8.62
C ILE A 77 3.30 -10.50 7.11
N LEU A 78 4.31 -11.08 6.46
CA LEU A 78 4.56 -10.93 5.03
C LEU A 78 4.61 -12.32 4.36
N THR A 79 4.33 -12.36 3.07
CA THR A 79 4.44 -13.59 2.26
C THR A 79 5.86 -13.70 1.69
N LEU A 80 6.83 -14.10 2.50
CA LEU A 80 8.23 -14.28 2.04
C LEU A 80 8.41 -15.57 1.25
N SER A 81 7.41 -16.43 1.29
CA SER A 81 7.26 -17.64 0.47
C SER A 81 5.81 -17.80 0.00
N GLY A 82 5.53 -18.77 -0.89
CA GLY A 82 4.18 -19.01 -1.42
C GLY A 82 3.83 -18.10 -2.61
N ALA A 83 2.53 -17.95 -2.85
CA ALA A 83 1.99 -17.39 -4.10
C ALA A 83 2.12 -15.86 -4.27
N LEU A 84 2.59 -15.14 -3.24
CA LEU A 84 2.86 -13.69 -3.27
C LEU A 84 4.30 -13.36 -2.83
N ARG A 85 5.23 -14.28 -3.05
CA ARG A 85 6.62 -14.14 -2.58
C ARG A 85 7.31 -12.89 -3.10
N THR A 86 7.17 -12.57 -4.39
CA THR A 86 7.80 -11.37 -4.98
C THR A 86 7.35 -10.10 -4.25
N PHE A 87 6.06 -9.98 -3.94
CA PHE A 87 5.49 -8.86 -3.19
C PHE A 87 6.04 -8.80 -1.76
N GLY A 88 6.02 -9.94 -1.05
CA GLY A 88 6.52 -10.00 0.33
C GLY A 88 7.98 -9.61 0.47
N GLU A 89 8.83 -10.04 -0.47
CA GLU A 89 10.25 -9.65 -0.50
C GLU A 89 10.42 -8.14 -0.73
N ASN A 90 9.66 -7.53 -1.65
CA ASN A 90 9.67 -6.09 -1.90
C ASN A 90 9.24 -5.31 -0.64
N HIS A 91 8.13 -5.74 0.00
CA HIS A 91 7.59 -5.09 1.19
C HIS A 91 8.54 -5.17 2.37
N LYS A 92 9.22 -6.32 2.57
CA LYS A 92 10.25 -6.47 3.60
C LYS A 92 11.33 -5.41 3.47
N VAL A 93 11.91 -5.25 2.27
CA VAL A 93 12.97 -4.27 2.02
C VAL A 93 12.48 -2.84 2.29
N ALA A 94 11.24 -2.52 1.89
CA ALA A 94 10.65 -1.20 2.12
C ALA A 94 10.39 -0.91 3.61
N ILE A 95 9.91 -1.89 4.38
CA ILE A 95 9.68 -1.78 5.82
C ILE A 95 11.02 -1.63 6.58
N GLU A 96 12.06 -2.37 6.18
CA GLU A 96 13.39 -2.26 6.78
C GLU A 96 14.00 -0.87 6.52
N LEU A 97 13.86 -0.33 5.30
CA LEU A 97 14.26 1.05 5.00
C LEU A 97 13.50 2.06 5.88
N ALA A 98 12.18 1.94 5.97
CA ALA A 98 11.36 2.83 6.79
C ALA A 98 11.79 2.77 8.27
N ARG A 99 12.02 1.57 8.83
CA ARG A 99 12.49 1.37 10.20
C ARG A 99 13.81 2.11 10.46
N ASP A 100 14.76 1.98 9.56
CA ASP A 100 16.08 2.57 9.74
C ASP A 100 16.02 4.10 9.66
N GLU A 101 15.22 4.64 8.74
CA GLU A 101 14.99 6.09 8.64
C GLU A 101 14.22 6.65 9.84
N ILE A 102 13.19 5.96 10.31
CA ILE A 102 12.44 6.36 11.51
C ILE A 102 13.36 6.37 12.73
N ASN A 103 14.21 5.35 12.91
CA ASN A 103 15.15 5.32 14.01
C ASN A 103 16.19 6.44 13.92
N ALA A 104 16.66 6.78 12.72
CA ALA A 104 17.53 7.93 12.53
C ALA A 104 16.82 9.25 12.86
N TRP A 105 15.55 9.39 12.44
CA TRP A 105 14.71 10.56 12.73
C TRP A 105 14.43 10.69 14.25
N LEU A 106 14.03 9.60 14.93
CA LEU A 106 13.78 9.60 16.38
C LEU A 106 15.01 10.03 17.19
N LYS A 107 16.22 9.60 16.80
CA LYS A 107 17.46 10.01 17.48
C LYS A 107 17.66 11.52 17.55
N THR A 108 17.02 12.31 16.69
CA THR A 108 17.16 13.76 16.67
C THR A 108 16.37 14.48 17.78
N PHE A 109 15.27 13.89 18.29
CA PHE A 109 14.40 14.54 19.27
C PHE A 109 13.81 13.60 20.34
N ARG A 110 13.77 12.28 20.09
CA ARG A 110 13.32 11.22 21.04
C ARG A 110 14.35 10.08 21.08
N PRO A 111 15.60 10.37 21.55
CA PRO A 111 16.65 9.35 21.62
C PRO A 111 16.35 8.22 22.62
N ASP A 112 15.31 8.38 23.43
CA ASP A 112 14.76 7.41 24.37
C ASP A 112 13.88 6.35 23.69
N LEU A 113 13.53 6.52 22.41
CA LEU A 113 12.70 5.59 21.64
C LEU A 113 13.48 4.86 20.57
N THR A 114 13.10 3.61 20.33
CA THR A 114 13.61 2.78 19.22
C THR A 114 12.46 1.97 18.59
N VAL A 115 12.31 2.03 17.28
CA VAL A 115 11.35 1.18 16.56
C VAL A 115 11.99 -0.15 16.23
N LYS A 116 11.34 -1.23 16.65
CA LYS A 116 11.68 -2.62 16.32
C LYS A 116 10.57 -3.25 15.51
N VAL A 117 10.93 -3.88 14.40
CA VAL A 117 9.99 -4.61 13.55
C VAL A 117 10.36 -6.08 13.57
N GLU A 118 9.41 -6.92 13.96
CA GLU A 118 9.52 -8.37 13.92
C GLU A 118 8.77 -8.89 12.71
N ILE A 119 9.49 -9.51 11.76
CA ILE A 119 8.94 -9.96 10.47
C ILE A 119 8.77 -11.47 10.48
N GLU A 120 7.56 -11.93 10.12
CA GLU A 120 7.19 -13.34 10.07
C GLU A 120 6.67 -13.68 8.68
N ASP A 121 7.02 -14.87 8.16
CA ASP A 121 6.54 -15.40 6.90
C ASP A 121 5.19 -16.11 7.08
N THR A 122 4.20 -15.75 6.28
CA THR A 122 2.85 -16.34 6.30
C THR A 122 2.63 -17.39 5.20
N GLU A 123 3.59 -17.57 4.30
CA GLU A 123 3.50 -18.53 3.18
C GLU A 123 2.27 -18.32 2.27
N THR A 124 1.64 -17.16 2.31
CA THR A 124 0.33 -16.85 1.68
C THR A 124 -0.81 -17.77 2.18
N LYS A 125 -0.72 -18.24 3.43
CA LYS A 125 -1.68 -19.19 4.03
C LYS A 125 -2.41 -18.57 5.23
N PRO A 126 -3.76 -18.61 5.27
CA PRO A 126 -4.55 -18.01 6.36
C PRO A 126 -4.28 -18.59 7.75
N ASP A 127 -4.09 -19.92 7.85
CA ASP A 127 -3.78 -20.61 9.10
C ASP A 127 -2.39 -20.28 9.62
N VAL A 128 -1.40 -20.18 8.74
CA VAL A 128 -0.05 -19.74 9.08
C VAL A 128 -0.08 -18.26 9.53
N ALA A 129 -0.78 -17.40 8.79
CA ALA A 129 -0.95 -15.98 9.18
C ALA A 129 -1.54 -15.84 10.59
N LEU A 130 -2.59 -16.63 10.92
CA LEU A 130 -3.18 -16.65 12.25
C LEU A 130 -2.17 -17.07 13.32
N ALA A 131 -1.43 -18.16 13.09
CA ALA A 131 -0.41 -18.62 14.02
C ALA A 131 0.69 -17.57 14.26
N LYS A 132 1.10 -16.85 13.19
CA LYS A 132 2.11 -15.77 13.29
C LYS A 132 1.57 -14.57 14.07
N VAL A 133 0.33 -14.15 13.85
CA VAL A 133 -0.31 -13.08 14.65
C VAL A 133 -0.37 -13.47 16.11
N GLN A 134 -0.79 -14.70 16.43
CA GLN A 134 -0.85 -15.20 17.80
C GLN A 134 0.53 -15.18 18.46
N SER A 135 1.57 -15.59 17.75
CA SER A 135 2.97 -15.55 18.23
C SER A 135 3.42 -14.11 18.54
N LEU A 136 3.14 -13.15 17.64
CA LEU A 136 3.49 -11.74 17.82
C LEU A 136 2.75 -11.14 19.03
N VAL A 137 1.46 -11.43 19.17
CA VAL A 137 0.64 -10.95 20.31
C VAL A 137 1.15 -11.52 21.64
N ALA A 138 1.55 -12.80 21.67
CA ALA A 138 2.16 -13.42 22.86
C ALA A 138 3.48 -12.73 23.31
N LYS A 139 4.19 -12.08 22.36
CA LYS A 139 5.38 -11.25 22.63
C LYS A 139 5.03 -9.80 23.01
N GLY A 140 3.74 -9.49 23.18
CA GLY A 140 3.23 -8.15 23.53
C GLY A 140 3.14 -7.18 22.37
N ILE A 141 3.25 -7.64 21.12
CA ILE A 141 3.12 -6.82 19.92
C ILE A 141 1.63 -6.63 19.62
N LYS A 142 1.20 -5.37 19.47
CA LYS A 142 -0.20 -4.99 19.30
C LYS A 142 -0.49 -4.23 17.99
N PHE A 143 0.53 -3.96 17.20
CA PHE A 143 0.48 -3.25 15.93
C PHE A 143 1.13 -4.12 14.87
N ILE A 144 0.39 -4.44 13.81
CA ILE A 144 0.83 -5.41 12.81
C ILE A 144 0.67 -4.81 11.40
N ILE A 145 1.73 -4.89 10.61
CA ILE A 145 1.74 -4.60 9.18
C ILE A 145 1.46 -5.90 8.41
N GLY A 146 0.57 -5.86 7.45
CA GLY A 146 0.12 -7.05 6.72
C GLY A 146 -1.22 -7.57 7.27
N PRO A 147 -1.65 -8.79 6.88
CA PRO A 147 -1.06 -9.61 5.83
C PRO A 147 -1.32 -9.08 4.41
N LEU A 148 -0.78 -9.78 3.41
CA LEU A 148 -0.88 -9.36 2.01
C LEU A 148 -2.22 -9.77 1.39
N SER A 149 -2.58 -11.06 1.45
CA SER A 149 -3.78 -11.57 0.78
C SER A 149 -5.05 -11.36 1.60
N SER A 150 -6.17 -11.22 0.91
CA SER A 150 -7.48 -11.10 1.54
C SER A 150 -7.92 -12.36 2.29
N SER A 151 -7.46 -13.53 1.85
CA SER A 151 -7.69 -14.79 2.55
C SER A 151 -7.03 -14.82 3.92
N GLU A 152 -5.79 -14.30 4.00
CA GLU A 152 -5.06 -14.17 5.26
C GLU A 152 -5.72 -13.14 6.19
N VAL A 153 -6.13 -11.97 5.65
CA VAL A 153 -6.87 -10.94 6.43
C VAL A 153 -8.14 -11.56 7.01
N ARG A 154 -8.90 -12.31 6.22
CA ARG A 154 -10.10 -13.02 6.70
C ARG A 154 -9.76 -14.05 7.78
N GLY A 155 -8.67 -14.79 7.61
CA GLY A 155 -8.23 -15.82 8.55
C GLY A 155 -7.86 -15.28 9.93
N ILE A 156 -7.30 -14.08 10.00
CA ILE A 156 -6.88 -13.45 11.28
C ILE A 156 -7.96 -12.59 11.91
N LYS A 157 -9.01 -12.19 11.17
CA LYS A 157 -9.95 -11.14 11.58
C LYS A 157 -10.56 -11.36 12.96
N SER A 158 -11.14 -12.52 13.22
CA SER A 158 -11.80 -12.81 14.50
C SER A 158 -10.83 -12.67 15.67
N TYR A 159 -9.60 -13.14 15.52
CA TYR A 159 -8.57 -13.02 16.55
C TYR A 159 -8.13 -11.57 16.77
N VAL A 160 -7.99 -10.79 15.68
CA VAL A 160 -7.65 -9.36 15.75
C VAL A 160 -8.71 -8.58 16.52
N ASP A 161 -9.99 -8.83 16.23
CA ASP A 161 -11.12 -8.18 16.90
C ASP A 161 -11.16 -8.56 18.41
N GLU A 162 -10.95 -9.83 18.73
CA GLU A 162 -10.96 -10.36 20.10
C GLU A 162 -9.80 -9.80 20.95
N GLN A 163 -8.61 -9.73 20.38
CA GLN A 163 -7.42 -9.19 21.05
C GLN A 163 -7.36 -7.66 21.03
N GLY A 164 -8.19 -7.00 20.24
CA GLY A 164 -8.26 -5.55 20.14
C GLY A 164 -6.96 -4.91 19.62
N ILE A 165 -6.19 -5.61 18.79
CA ILE A 165 -4.96 -5.13 18.16
C ILE A 165 -5.27 -4.32 16.90
N VAL A 166 -4.29 -3.57 16.40
CA VAL A 166 -4.38 -2.82 15.13
C VAL A 166 -3.60 -3.55 14.06
N VAL A 167 -4.25 -3.80 12.95
CA VAL A 167 -3.64 -4.41 11.76
C VAL A 167 -3.81 -3.46 10.57
N ILE A 168 -2.75 -3.27 9.77
CA ILE A 168 -2.82 -2.46 8.56
C ILE A 168 -2.29 -3.29 7.38
N SER A 169 -3.21 -3.69 6.48
CA SER A 169 -2.82 -4.37 5.25
C SER A 169 -2.44 -3.36 4.17
N GLN A 170 -1.37 -3.66 3.46
CA GLN A 170 -0.87 -2.87 2.34
C GLN A 170 -1.47 -3.27 0.99
N SER A 171 -2.09 -4.47 0.88
CA SER A 171 -2.47 -5.02 -0.43
C SER A 171 -3.77 -5.84 -0.45
N SER A 172 -4.42 -6.09 0.69
CA SER A 172 -5.72 -6.81 0.69
C SER A 172 -6.84 -5.92 0.14
N THR A 173 -7.51 -6.37 -0.95
CA THR A 173 -8.48 -5.55 -1.69
C THR A 173 -9.90 -6.12 -1.74
N ALA A 174 -10.16 -7.32 -1.21
CA ALA A 174 -11.49 -7.93 -1.26
C ALA A 174 -12.57 -7.01 -0.65
N VAL A 175 -13.67 -6.85 -1.37
CA VAL A 175 -14.76 -5.91 -1.03
C VAL A 175 -15.47 -6.27 0.27
N ASP A 176 -15.64 -7.55 0.54
CA ASP A 176 -16.34 -8.05 1.72
C ASP A 176 -15.56 -7.89 3.04
N LEU A 177 -14.30 -7.44 2.96
CA LEU A 177 -13.48 -7.03 4.09
C LEU A 177 -13.53 -5.51 4.35
N ALA A 178 -14.32 -4.74 3.60
CA ALA A 178 -14.58 -3.33 3.86
C ALA A 178 -15.52 -3.18 5.06
N LEU A 179 -14.99 -3.31 6.26
CA LEU A 179 -15.75 -3.33 7.52
C LEU A 179 -15.15 -2.31 8.49
N LYS A 180 -16.01 -1.67 9.26
CA LYS A 180 -15.57 -0.75 10.31
C LYS A 180 -15.07 -1.55 11.52
N ASP A 181 -13.80 -1.85 11.52
CA ASP A 181 -13.10 -2.64 12.54
C ASP A 181 -11.71 -2.08 12.87
N ARG A 182 -10.76 -2.91 13.29
CA ARG A 182 -9.37 -2.51 13.57
C ARG A 182 -8.37 -3.02 12.53
N ILE A 183 -8.88 -3.49 11.40
CA ILE A 183 -8.08 -3.87 10.24
C ILE A 183 -8.22 -2.78 9.18
N PHE A 184 -7.23 -1.90 9.12
CA PHE A 184 -7.16 -0.85 8.12
C PHE A 184 -6.52 -1.38 6.84
N ARG A 185 -6.89 -0.83 5.69
CA ARG A 185 -6.27 -1.14 4.41
C ARG A 185 -5.80 0.13 3.73
N PHE A 186 -4.47 0.31 3.66
CA PHE A 186 -3.88 1.49 3.03
C PHE A 186 -3.82 1.36 1.50
N THR A 187 -4.48 0.35 0.98
CA THR A 187 -4.81 0.14 -0.44
C THR A 187 -6.30 0.33 -0.67
N PRO A 188 -6.73 0.79 -1.87
CA PRO A 188 -8.13 0.78 -2.25
C PRO A 188 -8.66 -0.64 -2.40
N ASN A 189 -9.96 -0.84 -2.14
CA ASN A 189 -10.61 -2.11 -2.38
C ASN A 189 -11.10 -2.27 -3.84
N ASP A 190 -11.51 -3.48 -4.21
CA ASP A 190 -11.85 -3.87 -5.58
C ASP A 190 -13.11 -3.20 -6.15
N ASN A 191 -13.88 -2.45 -5.36
CA ASN A 191 -14.94 -1.57 -5.89
C ASN A 191 -14.39 -0.51 -6.85
N ALA A 192 -13.09 -0.23 -6.79
CA ALA A 192 -12.42 0.69 -7.71
C ALA A 192 -11.65 -0.03 -8.82
N GLN A 193 -10.98 -1.15 -8.51
CA GLN A 193 -10.22 -1.90 -9.51
C GLN A 193 -11.12 -2.56 -10.54
N ALA A 194 -12.24 -3.13 -10.13
CA ALA A 194 -13.15 -3.82 -11.03
C ALA A 194 -13.70 -2.92 -12.16
N PRO A 195 -14.20 -1.70 -11.90
CA PRO A 195 -14.55 -0.76 -12.96
C PRO A 195 -13.36 -0.37 -13.84
N ALA A 196 -12.16 -0.17 -13.27
CA ALA A 196 -10.97 0.18 -14.02
C ALA A 196 -10.61 -0.90 -15.06
N LEU A 197 -10.60 -2.16 -14.64
CA LEU A 197 -10.29 -3.30 -15.50
C LEU A 197 -11.40 -3.51 -16.56
N ALA A 198 -12.67 -3.39 -16.20
CA ALA A 198 -13.77 -3.47 -17.11
C ALA A 198 -13.72 -2.35 -18.17
N ARG A 199 -13.44 -1.11 -17.77
CA ARG A 199 -13.28 0.04 -18.66
C ARG A 199 -12.10 -0.15 -19.60
N LEU A 200 -10.96 -0.63 -19.10
CA LEU A 200 -9.79 -0.94 -19.93
C LEU A 200 -10.16 -1.90 -21.06
N MET A 201 -10.76 -3.04 -20.73
CA MET A 201 -11.17 -4.03 -21.71
C MET A 201 -12.16 -3.44 -22.72
N TYR A 202 -13.21 -2.76 -22.26
CA TYR A 202 -14.24 -2.22 -23.11
C TYR A 202 -13.72 -1.12 -24.06
N GLN A 203 -12.86 -0.22 -23.56
CA GLN A 203 -12.22 0.84 -24.34
C GLN A 203 -11.30 0.30 -25.43
N LEU A 204 -10.66 -0.86 -25.18
CA LEU A 204 -9.84 -1.58 -26.15
C LEU A 204 -10.64 -2.42 -27.16
N GLY A 205 -11.96 -2.25 -27.21
CA GLY A 205 -12.82 -2.91 -28.16
C GLY A 205 -13.28 -4.31 -27.78
N ILE A 206 -12.90 -4.81 -26.59
CA ILE A 206 -13.38 -6.11 -26.12
C ILE A 206 -14.89 -6.07 -25.89
N ARG A 207 -15.59 -7.13 -26.29
CA ARG A 207 -17.04 -7.27 -26.14
C ARG A 207 -17.43 -8.61 -25.52
N TYR A 208 -16.51 -9.57 -25.48
CA TYR A 208 -16.70 -10.88 -24.86
C TYR A 208 -15.49 -11.25 -24.01
N VAL A 209 -15.70 -11.54 -22.71
CA VAL A 209 -14.65 -11.85 -21.77
C VAL A 209 -14.85 -13.24 -21.17
N ILE A 210 -13.78 -14.02 -21.15
CA ILE A 210 -13.69 -15.31 -20.46
C ILE A 210 -12.82 -15.10 -19.22
N HIS A 211 -13.42 -15.24 -18.03
CA HIS A 211 -12.68 -15.14 -16.76
C HIS A 211 -12.03 -16.47 -16.39
N VAL A 212 -10.77 -16.40 -15.93
CA VAL A 212 -10.09 -17.50 -15.23
C VAL A 212 -9.65 -16.96 -13.89
N TRP A 213 -10.09 -17.55 -12.76
CA TRP A 213 -9.83 -16.97 -11.45
C TRP A 213 -9.66 -18.00 -10.35
N ARG A 214 -8.84 -17.62 -9.36
CA ARG A 214 -8.66 -18.42 -8.14
C ARG A 214 -9.89 -18.36 -7.24
N ASP A 215 -10.27 -19.49 -6.66
CA ASP A 215 -11.44 -19.65 -5.79
C ASP A 215 -11.11 -19.24 -4.36
N ASP A 216 -10.91 -17.94 -4.16
CA ASP A 216 -10.74 -17.36 -2.83
C ASP A 216 -11.57 -16.06 -2.69
N PRO A 217 -11.62 -15.45 -1.49
CA PRO A 217 -12.42 -14.25 -1.27
C PRO A 217 -12.11 -13.12 -2.24
N TRP A 218 -10.82 -12.88 -2.52
CA TRP A 218 -10.39 -11.86 -3.46
C TRP A 218 -10.75 -12.20 -4.92
N GLY A 219 -10.35 -13.39 -5.38
CA GLY A 219 -10.61 -13.81 -6.77
C GLY A 219 -12.09 -13.83 -7.12
N ASN A 220 -12.93 -14.36 -6.22
CA ASN A 220 -14.39 -14.41 -6.40
C ASN A 220 -15.01 -13.00 -6.37
N GLY A 221 -14.52 -12.13 -5.51
CA GLY A 221 -15.00 -10.74 -5.38
C GLY A 221 -14.65 -9.91 -6.61
N LEU A 222 -13.39 -9.91 -7.01
CA LEU A 222 -12.90 -9.16 -8.16
C LEU A 222 -13.52 -9.67 -9.46
N GLN A 223 -13.59 -11.00 -9.69
CA GLN A 223 -14.24 -11.58 -10.87
C GLN A 223 -15.68 -11.08 -11.02
N ARG A 224 -16.46 -11.13 -9.93
CA ARG A 224 -17.86 -10.66 -9.93
C ARG A 224 -17.93 -9.17 -10.23
N GLY A 225 -17.11 -8.37 -9.56
CA GLY A 225 -17.07 -6.92 -9.76
C GLY A 225 -16.73 -6.52 -11.20
N VAL A 226 -15.73 -7.20 -11.80
CA VAL A 226 -15.35 -6.98 -13.19
C VAL A 226 -16.47 -7.40 -14.14
N ALA A 227 -17.06 -8.59 -13.93
CA ALA A 227 -18.17 -9.09 -14.75
C ALA A 227 -19.37 -8.14 -14.75
N ASP A 228 -19.77 -7.67 -13.57
CA ASP A 228 -20.89 -6.74 -13.42
C ASP A 228 -20.59 -5.36 -14.06
N SER A 229 -19.37 -4.86 -13.86
CA SER A 229 -18.94 -3.59 -14.46
C SER A 229 -18.86 -3.69 -15.97
N PHE A 230 -18.36 -4.80 -16.51
CA PHE A 230 -18.24 -5.02 -17.96
C PHE A 230 -19.61 -5.17 -18.63
N LYS A 231 -20.56 -5.87 -17.99
CA LYS A 231 -21.95 -5.97 -18.46
C LYS A 231 -22.65 -4.61 -18.48
N LYS A 232 -22.42 -3.74 -17.47
CA LYS A 232 -22.96 -2.37 -17.45
C LYS A 232 -22.47 -1.52 -18.63
N LEU A 233 -21.29 -1.81 -19.16
CA LEU A 233 -20.75 -1.17 -20.36
C LEU A 233 -21.30 -1.76 -21.67
N GLY A 234 -22.12 -2.82 -21.61
CA GLY A 234 -22.67 -3.51 -22.78
C GLY A 234 -21.83 -4.69 -23.27
N GLY A 235 -20.85 -5.14 -22.48
CA GLY A 235 -20.08 -6.34 -22.78
C GLY A 235 -20.77 -7.63 -22.36
N SER A 236 -20.34 -8.76 -22.93
CA SER A 236 -20.78 -10.10 -22.57
C SER A 236 -19.69 -10.84 -21.82
N VAL A 237 -20.10 -11.69 -20.87
CA VAL A 237 -19.19 -12.44 -20.01
C VAL A 237 -19.55 -13.93 -20.08
N ASP A 238 -18.52 -14.77 -20.28
CA ASP A 238 -18.64 -16.22 -20.18
C ASP A 238 -18.81 -16.68 -18.72
N GLU A 239 -19.29 -17.89 -18.48
CA GLU A 239 -19.32 -18.47 -17.13
C GLU A 239 -17.93 -18.62 -16.50
N GLY A 240 -16.90 -18.71 -17.34
CA GLY A 240 -15.49 -18.72 -16.95
C GLY A 240 -14.99 -20.03 -16.38
N ILE A 241 -13.81 -19.98 -15.78
CA ILE A 241 -13.12 -21.13 -15.17
C ILE A 241 -12.58 -20.74 -13.81
N LYS A 242 -13.13 -21.35 -12.77
CA LYS A 242 -12.66 -21.18 -11.39
C LYS A 242 -11.70 -22.31 -11.03
N TYR A 243 -10.61 -22.01 -10.32
CA TYR A 243 -9.63 -23.01 -9.88
C TYR A 243 -9.28 -22.85 -8.39
N SER A 244 -8.88 -23.97 -7.77
CA SER A 244 -8.45 -23.98 -6.36
C SER A 244 -7.14 -23.18 -6.16
N PRO A 245 -7.00 -22.38 -5.09
CA PRO A 245 -5.73 -21.76 -4.70
C PRO A 245 -4.58 -22.75 -4.48
N GLU A 246 -4.91 -24.01 -4.18
CA GLU A 246 -3.94 -25.09 -3.98
C GLU A 246 -3.53 -25.82 -5.28
N GLU A 247 -4.11 -25.39 -6.43
CA GLU A 247 -3.79 -25.98 -7.74
C GLU A 247 -2.31 -25.80 -8.09
N LYS A 248 -1.68 -26.88 -8.52
CA LYS A 248 -0.25 -26.87 -8.89
C LYS A 248 -0.04 -27.10 -10.39
N THR A 249 -1.05 -27.57 -11.09
CA THR A 249 -1.03 -27.83 -12.53
C THR A 249 -2.32 -27.32 -13.15
N PHE A 250 -2.25 -26.76 -14.34
CA PHE A 250 -3.39 -26.12 -14.98
C PHE A 250 -3.81 -26.77 -16.30
N VAL A 251 -3.46 -28.03 -16.50
CA VAL A 251 -3.75 -28.76 -17.75
C VAL A 251 -5.25 -28.78 -18.06
N THR A 252 -6.08 -29.11 -17.07
CA THR A 252 -7.54 -29.17 -17.24
C THR A 252 -8.14 -27.79 -17.46
N GLN A 253 -7.73 -26.81 -16.68
CA GLN A 253 -8.22 -25.44 -16.76
C GLN A 253 -7.87 -24.78 -18.10
N VAL A 254 -6.63 -24.98 -18.57
CA VAL A 254 -6.18 -24.43 -19.85
C VAL A 254 -6.81 -25.13 -21.05
N ALA A 255 -7.03 -26.45 -20.97
CA ALA A 255 -7.79 -27.17 -22.01
C ALA A 255 -9.23 -26.65 -22.12
N ALA A 256 -9.92 -26.47 -20.98
CA ALA A 256 -11.26 -25.86 -20.96
C ALA A 256 -11.25 -24.41 -21.47
N LEU A 257 -10.21 -23.63 -21.14
CA LEU A 257 -10.06 -22.26 -21.65
C LEU A 257 -9.90 -22.24 -23.18
N LYS A 258 -9.07 -23.12 -23.71
CA LYS A 258 -8.90 -23.31 -25.16
C LYS A 258 -10.26 -23.54 -25.82
N ASP A 259 -11.07 -24.49 -25.33
CA ASP A 259 -12.39 -24.80 -25.89
C ASP A 259 -13.35 -23.58 -25.85
N LYS A 260 -13.34 -22.83 -24.75
CA LYS A 260 -14.13 -21.60 -24.59
C LYS A 260 -13.68 -20.50 -25.56
N VAL A 261 -12.39 -20.32 -25.78
CA VAL A 261 -11.86 -19.35 -26.74
C VAL A 261 -12.24 -19.75 -28.17
N GLU A 262 -12.13 -21.03 -28.55
CA GLU A 262 -12.59 -21.54 -29.85
C GLU A 262 -14.08 -21.24 -30.08
N ALA A 263 -14.92 -21.54 -29.10
CA ALA A 263 -16.36 -21.29 -29.17
C ALA A 263 -16.70 -19.79 -29.25
N ALA A 264 -15.91 -18.93 -28.57
CA ALA A 264 -16.06 -17.49 -28.65
C ALA A 264 -15.67 -16.94 -30.02
N LEU A 265 -14.53 -17.40 -30.57
CA LEU A 265 -14.05 -16.97 -31.91
C LEU A 265 -14.94 -17.42 -33.05
N ALA A 266 -15.76 -18.42 -32.85
CA ALA A 266 -16.82 -18.80 -33.81
C ALA A 266 -17.97 -17.77 -33.87
N LYS A 267 -18.11 -16.89 -32.87
CA LYS A 267 -19.23 -15.93 -32.75
C LYS A 267 -18.80 -14.46 -32.79
N TYR A 268 -17.57 -14.19 -32.37
CA TYR A 268 -17.03 -12.83 -32.23
C TYR A 268 -15.71 -12.69 -32.98
N PRO A 269 -15.43 -11.51 -33.57
CA PRO A 269 -14.09 -11.21 -34.09
C PRO A 269 -13.04 -11.34 -32.97
N LYS A 270 -11.86 -11.85 -33.34
CA LYS A 270 -10.78 -12.06 -32.33
C LYS A 270 -10.40 -10.78 -31.56
N SER A 271 -10.53 -9.60 -32.18
CA SER A 271 -10.30 -8.31 -31.52
C SER A 271 -11.32 -7.97 -30.43
N GLN A 272 -12.42 -8.69 -30.35
CA GLN A 272 -13.48 -8.49 -29.37
C GLN A 272 -13.50 -9.53 -28.26
N VAL A 273 -12.67 -10.58 -28.36
CA VAL A 273 -12.58 -11.66 -27.35
C VAL A 273 -11.35 -11.45 -26.47
N ALA A 274 -11.51 -11.63 -25.18
CA ALA A 274 -10.40 -11.58 -24.25
C ALA A 274 -10.48 -12.63 -23.16
N VAL A 275 -9.32 -12.99 -22.60
CA VAL A 275 -9.18 -13.71 -21.34
C VAL A 275 -8.85 -12.72 -20.22
N ASN A 276 -9.58 -12.78 -19.13
CA ASN A 276 -9.23 -12.06 -17.89
C ASN A 276 -8.79 -13.06 -16.83
N LEU A 277 -7.50 -13.04 -16.50
CA LEU A 277 -6.87 -13.91 -15.51
C LEU A 277 -6.74 -13.18 -14.18
N ILE A 278 -7.42 -13.68 -13.15
CA ILE A 278 -7.33 -13.20 -11.77
C ILE A 278 -6.58 -14.25 -10.96
N ALA A 279 -5.30 -14.02 -10.76
CA ALA A 279 -4.35 -14.98 -10.19
C ALA A 279 -3.26 -14.24 -9.40
N PHE A 280 -2.51 -14.99 -8.62
CA PHE A 280 -1.23 -14.58 -8.07
C PHE A 280 -0.07 -15.11 -8.94
N GLU A 281 1.09 -15.42 -8.34
CA GLU A 281 2.26 -15.89 -9.09
C GLU A 281 2.08 -17.26 -9.75
N GLU A 282 1.06 -18.06 -9.36
CA GLU A 282 0.67 -19.29 -10.07
C GLU A 282 0.24 -19.03 -11.53
N ALA A 283 -0.06 -17.78 -11.89
CA ALA A 283 -0.26 -17.36 -13.26
C ALA A 283 0.88 -17.82 -14.19
N ALA A 284 2.12 -17.87 -13.70
CA ALA A 284 3.26 -18.33 -14.49
C ALA A 284 3.12 -19.79 -14.94
N VAL A 285 2.62 -20.66 -14.03
CA VAL A 285 2.38 -22.08 -14.35
C VAL A 285 1.22 -22.24 -15.33
N LEU A 286 0.13 -21.50 -15.11
CA LEU A 286 -1.03 -21.49 -16.01
C LEU A 286 -0.64 -21.00 -17.40
N MET A 287 0.09 -19.90 -17.51
CA MET A 287 0.53 -19.34 -18.79
C MET A 287 1.53 -20.26 -19.50
N LYS A 288 2.42 -20.94 -18.74
CA LYS A 288 3.31 -21.95 -19.34
C LYS A 288 2.51 -23.07 -20.01
N GLU A 289 1.43 -23.54 -19.37
CA GLU A 289 0.51 -24.50 -20.00
C GLU A 289 -0.19 -23.89 -21.21
N ALA A 290 -0.64 -22.61 -21.13
CA ALA A 290 -1.32 -21.92 -22.21
C ALA A 290 -0.42 -21.74 -23.47
N THR A 291 0.91 -21.68 -23.32
CA THR A 291 1.83 -21.59 -24.46
C THR A 291 1.71 -22.75 -25.42
N LYS A 292 1.20 -23.91 -24.99
CA LYS A 292 1.01 -25.12 -25.79
C LYS A 292 -0.14 -24.99 -26.83
N TYR A 293 -1.01 -24.00 -26.65
CA TYR A 293 -2.22 -23.82 -27.45
C TYR A 293 -2.15 -22.52 -28.27
N PRO A 294 -1.79 -22.56 -29.58
CA PRO A 294 -1.62 -21.36 -30.39
C PRO A 294 -2.82 -20.41 -30.38
N ILE A 295 -4.02 -20.94 -30.33
CA ILE A 295 -5.27 -20.17 -30.34
C ILE A 295 -5.38 -19.21 -29.13
N LEU A 296 -4.77 -19.55 -27.98
CA LEU A 296 -4.76 -18.68 -26.81
C LEU A 296 -3.87 -17.44 -26.99
N ARG A 297 -3.00 -17.42 -28.01
CA ARG A 297 -2.23 -16.22 -28.42
C ARG A 297 -2.99 -15.30 -29.37
N GLU A 298 -4.12 -15.73 -29.90
CA GLU A 298 -4.90 -14.94 -30.86
C GLU A 298 -5.80 -13.91 -30.19
N VAL A 299 -6.03 -14.04 -28.89
CA VAL A 299 -6.85 -13.13 -28.09
C VAL A 299 -6.00 -12.37 -27.07
N ARG A 300 -6.50 -11.19 -26.66
CA ARG A 300 -5.86 -10.41 -25.61
C ARG A 300 -6.06 -11.04 -24.25
N TRP A 301 -5.06 -10.85 -23.38
CA TRP A 301 -5.15 -11.24 -22.01
C TRP A 301 -5.09 -10.01 -21.10
N PHE A 302 -5.83 -10.08 -20.00
CA PHE A 302 -5.86 -9.05 -18.96
C PHE A 302 -5.62 -9.70 -17.60
N GLY A 303 -4.88 -9.02 -16.76
CA GLY A 303 -4.64 -9.41 -15.39
C GLY A 303 -5.07 -8.33 -14.41
N SER A 304 -4.69 -8.51 -13.17
CA SER A 304 -5.02 -7.61 -12.08
C SER A 304 -3.78 -7.28 -11.23
N ASP A 305 -3.99 -6.64 -10.12
CA ASP A 305 -2.97 -6.35 -9.11
C ASP A 305 -2.20 -7.59 -8.63
N GLY A 306 -2.87 -8.75 -8.54
CA GLY A 306 -2.24 -10.00 -8.10
C GLY A 306 -1.14 -10.52 -9.04
N THR A 307 -1.12 -10.10 -10.30
CA THR A 307 -0.12 -10.48 -11.30
C THR A 307 0.83 -9.34 -11.67
N THR A 308 0.47 -8.09 -11.39
CA THR A 308 1.29 -6.91 -11.76
C THR A 308 2.62 -6.91 -11.02
N GLY A 309 3.73 -6.88 -11.76
CA GLY A 309 5.07 -6.86 -11.17
C GLY A 309 5.57 -8.24 -10.71
N SER A 310 4.81 -9.32 -10.97
CA SER A 310 5.25 -10.69 -10.63
C SER A 310 6.59 -11.03 -11.29
N GLY A 311 7.56 -11.41 -10.47
CA GLY A 311 8.86 -11.87 -10.94
C GLY A 311 8.79 -13.24 -11.62
N ASP A 312 7.82 -14.08 -11.24
CA ASP A 312 7.69 -15.43 -11.75
C ASP A 312 7.24 -15.46 -13.22
N LEU A 313 6.49 -14.46 -13.67
CA LEU A 313 6.13 -14.29 -15.08
C LEU A 313 7.31 -13.92 -16.01
N LEU A 314 8.41 -13.42 -15.42
CA LEU A 314 9.62 -13.06 -16.16
C LEU A 314 10.69 -14.15 -16.16
N LYS A 315 10.59 -15.15 -15.27
CA LYS A 315 11.61 -16.21 -15.11
C LYS A 315 11.71 -17.15 -16.31
N ASP A 316 10.56 -17.48 -16.92
CA ASP A 316 10.50 -18.36 -18.09
C ASP A 316 10.33 -17.49 -19.35
N PRO A 317 11.29 -17.51 -20.29
CA PRO A 317 11.23 -16.70 -21.50
C PRO A 317 9.99 -16.96 -22.37
N ASP A 318 9.49 -18.20 -22.39
CA ASP A 318 8.27 -18.53 -23.17
C ASP A 318 7.02 -17.92 -22.54
N VAL A 319 6.96 -17.87 -21.20
CA VAL A 319 5.88 -17.21 -20.45
C VAL A 319 5.95 -15.70 -20.65
N ALA A 320 7.12 -15.11 -20.49
CA ALA A 320 7.31 -13.67 -20.69
C ALA A 320 6.93 -13.27 -22.14
N LYS A 321 7.37 -14.07 -23.13
CA LYS A 321 6.99 -13.86 -24.52
C LYS A 321 5.48 -14.04 -24.75
N PHE A 322 4.84 -15.02 -24.10
CA PHE A 322 3.39 -15.21 -24.18
C PHE A 322 2.64 -13.98 -23.66
N CYS A 323 3.06 -13.45 -22.51
CA CYS A 323 2.49 -12.23 -21.95
C CYS A 323 2.67 -11.02 -22.90
N TYR A 324 3.84 -10.90 -23.53
CA TYR A 324 4.10 -9.86 -24.53
C TYR A 324 3.22 -10.01 -25.76
N ASP A 325 3.16 -11.22 -26.37
CA ASP A 325 2.40 -11.50 -27.59
C ASP A 325 0.88 -11.25 -27.38
N THR A 326 0.36 -11.62 -26.21
CA THR A 326 -1.07 -11.45 -25.86
C THR A 326 -1.38 -10.06 -25.29
N LYS A 327 -0.39 -9.16 -25.20
CA LYS A 327 -0.50 -7.84 -24.58
C LYS A 327 -1.15 -7.92 -23.21
N PHE A 328 -0.60 -8.74 -22.31
CA PHE A 328 -1.13 -9.01 -20.97
C PHE A 328 -1.14 -7.74 -20.12
N LEU A 329 -2.23 -6.95 -20.21
CA LEU A 329 -2.43 -5.68 -19.52
C LEU A 329 -3.00 -5.92 -18.12
N ASN A 330 -2.35 -5.35 -17.10
CA ASN A 330 -2.67 -5.56 -15.70
C ASN A 330 -2.95 -4.24 -15.00
N THR A 331 -3.94 -4.21 -14.12
CA THR A 331 -4.29 -3.04 -13.33
C THR A 331 -3.77 -3.17 -11.91
N ILE A 332 -3.22 -2.10 -11.35
CA ILE A 332 -2.82 -2.01 -9.95
C ILE A 332 -3.03 -0.59 -9.44
N PHE A 333 -3.20 -0.40 -8.14
CA PHE A 333 -3.22 0.93 -7.51
C PHE A 333 -2.06 1.81 -8.02
N ALA A 334 -2.33 3.09 -8.29
CA ALA A 334 -1.34 4.05 -8.75
C ALA A 334 -0.77 4.88 -7.60
N PRO A 335 0.48 4.66 -7.16
CA PRO A 335 1.14 5.54 -6.21
C PRO A 335 1.47 6.90 -6.87
N THR A 336 1.56 7.95 -6.05
CA THR A 336 1.98 9.28 -6.53
C THR A 336 3.50 9.38 -6.57
N GLU A 337 4.07 9.62 -7.74
CA GLU A 337 5.52 9.80 -7.90
C GLU A 337 6.00 11.05 -7.14
N SER A 338 7.04 10.89 -6.33
CA SER A 338 7.64 11.92 -5.47
C SER A 338 9.09 11.57 -5.16
N ASP A 339 9.82 12.45 -4.50
CA ASP A 339 11.19 12.15 -4.04
C ASP A 339 11.22 10.93 -3.10
N VAL A 340 10.21 10.79 -2.24
CA VAL A 340 10.10 9.63 -1.33
C VAL A 340 9.79 8.36 -2.11
N PHE A 341 8.88 8.44 -3.10
CA PHE A 341 8.61 7.34 -4.03
C PHE A 341 9.90 6.90 -4.73
N ASN A 342 10.64 7.83 -5.34
CA ASN A 342 11.87 7.52 -6.06
C ASN A 342 12.94 6.90 -5.14
N LYS A 343 13.09 7.41 -3.91
CA LYS A 343 14.01 6.85 -2.92
C LYS A 343 13.69 5.39 -2.59
N VAL A 344 12.43 5.07 -2.32
CA VAL A 344 12.00 3.69 -2.02
C VAL A 344 12.21 2.80 -3.25
N LYS A 345 11.81 3.26 -4.43
CA LYS A 345 12.01 2.58 -5.70
C LYS A 345 13.47 2.18 -5.92
N GLU A 346 14.37 3.16 -5.87
CA GLU A 346 15.80 2.94 -6.09
C GLU A 346 16.43 2.03 -5.03
N HIS A 347 15.99 2.13 -3.78
CA HIS A 347 16.48 1.26 -2.72
C HIS A 347 16.07 -0.21 -2.95
N VAL A 348 14.79 -0.48 -3.27
CA VAL A 348 14.30 -1.83 -3.57
C VAL A 348 14.97 -2.38 -4.83
N LYS A 349 15.04 -1.58 -5.89
CA LYS A 349 15.71 -1.96 -7.14
C LYS A 349 17.18 -2.31 -6.94
N LYS A 350 17.90 -1.52 -6.15
CA LYS A 350 19.31 -1.81 -5.81
C LYS A 350 19.45 -3.09 -5.00
N THR A 351 18.51 -3.37 -4.10
CA THR A 351 18.57 -4.53 -3.19
C THR A 351 18.14 -5.82 -3.86
N LEU A 352 17.08 -5.79 -4.69
CA LEU A 352 16.45 -6.98 -5.25
C LEU A 352 16.64 -7.13 -6.77
N GLY A 353 17.21 -6.12 -7.44
CA GLY A 353 17.46 -6.16 -8.89
C GLY A 353 16.21 -6.05 -9.77
N ARG A 354 15.08 -5.62 -9.21
CA ARG A 354 13.80 -5.47 -9.92
C ARG A 354 13.03 -4.24 -9.48
N GLU A 355 12.12 -3.76 -10.33
CA GLU A 355 11.18 -2.69 -9.98
C GLU A 355 10.23 -3.18 -8.87
N PRO A 356 9.95 -2.36 -7.83
CA PRO A 356 8.96 -2.69 -6.82
C PRO A 356 7.52 -2.55 -7.38
N ASP A 357 6.62 -3.38 -6.85
CA ASP A 357 5.18 -3.22 -7.06
C ASP A 357 4.62 -1.99 -6.32
N ALA A 358 3.38 -1.58 -6.66
CA ALA A 358 2.76 -0.40 -6.07
C ALA A 358 2.51 -0.51 -4.55
N TYR A 359 2.29 -1.70 -4.04
CA TYR A 359 2.03 -1.95 -2.62
C TYR A 359 3.28 -1.85 -1.74
N THR A 360 4.46 -1.96 -2.35
CA THR A 360 5.76 -1.73 -1.70
C THR A 360 5.84 -0.35 -1.06
N TYR A 361 5.36 0.68 -1.76
CA TYR A 361 5.34 2.06 -1.26
C TYR A 361 4.37 2.22 -0.09
N ILE A 362 3.24 1.50 -0.13
CA ILE A 362 2.28 1.46 0.96
C ILE A 362 2.89 0.80 2.21
N ALA A 363 3.62 -0.30 2.04
CA ALA A 363 4.28 -0.99 3.16
C ALA A 363 5.28 -0.08 3.90
N TYR A 364 6.05 0.72 3.15
CA TYR A 364 6.91 1.76 3.72
C TYR A 364 6.11 2.80 4.52
N ASP A 365 5.02 3.31 3.94
CA ASP A 365 4.20 4.37 4.54
C ASP A 365 3.48 3.91 5.80
N ILE A 366 3.03 2.65 5.86
CA ILE A 366 2.33 2.10 7.03
C ILE A 366 3.20 2.23 8.29
N LEU A 367 4.48 1.88 8.21
CA LEU A 367 5.37 1.96 9.37
C LEU A 367 5.54 3.40 9.85
N TRP A 368 5.70 4.36 8.92
CA TRP A 368 5.75 5.78 9.25
C TRP A 368 4.49 6.29 9.92
N VAL A 369 3.32 5.95 9.36
CA VAL A 369 2.02 6.40 9.89
C VAL A 369 1.75 5.78 11.26
N LEU A 370 2.01 4.47 11.45
CA LEU A 370 1.88 3.81 12.76
C LEU A 370 2.73 4.48 13.83
N VAL A 371 4.01 4.71 13.55
CA VAL A 371 4.90 5.34 14.52
C VAL A 371 4.46 6.77 14.82
N LYS A 372 4.06 7.55 13.81
CA LYS A 372 3.51 8.90 14.02
C LYS A 372 2.23 8.88 14.85
N ALA A 373 1.33 7.91 14.65
CA ALA A 373 0.11 7.76 15.43
C ALA A 373 0.42 7.37 16.89
N ILE A 374 1.38 6.48 17.13
CA ILE A 374 1.84 6.11 18.48
C ILE A 374 2.46 7.31 19.20
N LEU A 375 3.30 8.09 18.52
CA LEU A 375 3.88 9.32 19.06
C LEU A 375 2.81 10.38 19.33
N PHE A 376 1.78 10.48 18.48
CA PHE A 376 0.69 11.45 18.65
C PHE A 376 -0.13 11.18 19.91
N VAL A 377 -0.36 9.90 20.25
CA VAL A 377 -1.09 9.52 21.48
C VAL A 377 -0.17 9.30 22.69
N GLU A 378 1.14 9.36 22.51
CA GLU A 378 2.17 9.12 23.55
C GLU A 378 1.99 7.77 24.29
N LYS A 379 1.43 6.76 23.62
CA LYS A 379 1.16 5.42 24.17
C LYS A 379 1.14 4.34 23.09
N GLN A 380 1.56 3.13 23.42
CA GLN A 380 1.33 1.93 22.62
C GLN A 380 -0.05 1.31 22.97
N ASP A 381 -1.11 2.09 22.80
CA ASP A 381 -2.50 1.71 23.05
C ASP A 381 -3.23 1.55 21.72
N PRO A 382 -3.63 0.32 21.33
CA PRO A 382 -4.27 0.08 20.04
C PRO A 382 -5.58 0.85 19.84
N ALA A 383 -6.38 1.03 20.88
CA ALA A 383 -7.65 1.75 20.76
C ALA A 383 -7.40 3.25 20.51
N ALA A 384 -6.49 3.86 21.25
CA ALA A 384 -6.12 5.26 21.05
C ALA A 384 -5.48 5.49 19.68
N VAL A 385 -4.57 4.58 19.24
CA VAL A 385 -3.93 4.66 17.92
C VAL A 385 -4.97 4.50 16.80
N ALA A 386 -5.86 3.51 16.87
CA ALA A 386 -6.90 3.29 15.85
C ALA A 386 -7.78 4.52 15.66
N ASN A 387 -8.13 5.24 16.75
CA ASN A 387 -8.97 6.43 16.71
C ASN A 387 -8.30 7.62 15.97
N VAL A 388 -6.98 7.75 16.05
CA VAL A 388 -6.24 8.87 15.42
C VAL A 388 -5.65 8.50 14.06
N LEU A 389 -5.58 7.20 13.75
CA LEU A 389 -4.91 6.68 12.56
C LEU A 389 -5.40 7.32 11.25
N PRO A 390 -6.72 7.47 10.99
CA PRO A 390 -7.21 8.11 9.77
C PRO A 390 -6.74 9.56 9.63
N GLN A 391 -6.72 10.31 10.74
CA GLN A 391 -6.26 11.69 10.74
C GLN A 391 -4.75 11.79 10.48
N VAL A 392 -3.96 10.94 11.13
CA VAL A 392 -2.50 10.91 10.95
C VAL A 392 -2.14 10.48 9.54
N ALA A 393 -2.84 9.47 8.99
CA ALA A 393 -2.66 9.04 7.60
C ALA A 393 -2.98 10.16 6.60
N ALA A 394 -4.08 10.89 6.79
CA ALA A 394 -4.48 12.00 5.91
C ALA A 394 -3.51 13.19 5.94
N ALA A 395 -2.81 13.39 7.07
CA ALA A 395 -1.80 14.43 7.23
C ALA A 395 -0.40 14.02 6.72
N TYR A 396 -0.22 12.73 6.39
CA TYR A 396 1.06 12.18 5.91
C TYR A 396 1.06 12.09 4.38
N PHE A 397 2.12 12.59 3.76
CA PHE A 397 2.40 12.41 2.35
C PHE A 397 3.67 11.55 2.22
N GLY A 398 3.47 10.30 1.82
CA GLY A 398 4.53 9.30 1.81
C GLY A 398 4.99 8.85 0.43
N ALA A 399 5.58 7.68 0.38
CA ALA A 399 6.04 7.05 -0.85
C ALA A 399 4.89 6.65 -1.78
N SER A 400 3.73 6.26 -1.23
CA SER A 400 2.53 5.96 -2.01
C SER A 400 1.66 7.18 -2.30
N GLY A 401 2.07 8.38 -1.85
CA GLY A 401 1.30 9.61 -1.94
C GLY A 401 0.40 9.84 -0.71
N ARG A 402 -0.69 10.56 -0.89
CA ARG A 402 -1.64 10.88 0.17
C ARG A 402 -2.49 9.66 0.54
N ILE A 403 -2.71 9.44 1.84
CA ILE A 403 -3.51 8.33 2.34
C ILE A 403 -4.78 8.89 3.00
N VAL A 404 -5.89 8.84 2.28
CA VAL A 404 -7.22 9.20 2.80
C VAL A 404 -8.00 7.91 2.97
N LEU A 405 -8.46 7.65 4.19
CA LEU A 405 -9.26 6.47 4.51
C LEU A 405 -10.74 6.81 4.53
N ASP A 406 -11.57 5.88 4.05
CA ASP A 406 -13.02 5.95 4.15
C ASP A 406 -13.51 5.53 5.57
N GLU A 407 -14.82 5.44 5.73
CA GLU A 407 -15.47 5.08 6.99
C GLU A 407 -15.19 3.65 7.47
N ASN A 408 -14.73 2.77 6.57
CA ASN A 408 -14.33 1.40 6.84
C ASN A 408 -12.83 1.25 7.11
N GLY A 409 -12.06 2.33 6.96
CA GLY A 409 -10.60 2.28 7.09
C GLY A 409 -9.87 1.84 5.82
N ASP A 410 -10.53 1.86 4.67
CA ASP A 410 -9.96 1.58 3.36
C ASP A 410 -9.50 2.86 2.65
N ARG A 411 -8.41 2.80 1.91
CA ARG A 411 -7.94 3.95 1.14
C ARG A 411 -8.91 4.30 0.01
N VAL A 412 -9.22 5.58 -0.12
CA VAL A 412 -10.00 6.12 -1.23
C VAL A 412 -9.11 6.19 -2.49
N PRO A 413 -9.49 5.56 -3.61
CA PRO A 413 -8.69 5.54 -4.82
C PRO A 413 -8.91 6.79 -5.68
N GLU A 414 -7.86 7.18 -6.43
CA GLU A 414 -7.94 8.20 -7.47
C GLU A 414 -7.62 7.60 -8.85
N LEU A 415 -6.55 6.84 -8.94
CA LEU A 415 -6.00 6.29 -10.18
C LEU A 415 -5.65 4.81 -10.03
N TYR A 416 -5.70 4.10 -11.16
CA TYR A 416 -5.09 2.78 -11.32
C TYR A 416 -4.09 2.80 -12.46
N ASP A 417 -2.87 2.37 -12.22
CA ASP A 417 -1.85 2.18 -13.25
C ASP A 417 -2.14 0.91 -14.04
N ILE A 418 -1.75 0.92 -15.31
CA ILE A 418 -1.84 -0.22 -16.21
C ILE A 418 -0.45 -0.59 -16.65
N TRP A 419 -0.06 -1.82 -16.34
CA TRP A 419 1.25 -2.38 -16.60
C TRP A 419 1.17 -3.54 -17.60
N VAL A 420 2.25 -3.76 -18.33
CA VAL A 420 2.38 -4.86 -19.29
C VAL A 420 3.81 -5.40 -19.25
N ILE A 421 3.98 -6.66 -19.57
CA ILE A 421 5.31 -7.21 -19.89
C ILE A 421 5.64 -6.80 -21.33
N ASN A 422 6.69 -5.99 -21.49
CA ASN A 422 7.16 -5.48 -22.77
C ASN A 422 8.59 -5.95 -23.05
N GLU A 423 8.93 -6.11 -24.31
CA GLU A 423 10.31 -6.34 -24.74
C GLU A 423 11.09 -5.03 -24.62
N VAL A 424 12.00 -4.97 -23.64
CA VAL A 424 12.81 -3.78 -23.35
C VAL A 424 14.16 -3.78 -24.11
N SER A 425 14.60 -4.95 -24.56
CA SER A 425 15.66 -5.15 -25.52
C SER A 425 15.46 -6.53 -26.18
N PRO A 426 16.08 -6.84 -27.33
CA PRO A 426 15.86 -8.11 -28.02
C PRO A 426 15.94 -9.34 -27.12
N GLY A 427 14.83 -10.05 -26.97
CA GLY A 427 14.68 -11.25 -26.14
C GLY A 427 14.65 -10.99 -24.64
N LYS A 428 14.69 -9.73 -24.18
CA LYS A 428 14.60 -9.37 -22.77
C LYS A 428 13.28 -8.68 -22.48
N TYR A 429 12.51 -9.24 -21.57
CA TYR A 429 11.20 -8.76 -21.17
C TYR A 429 11.25 -8.18 -19.75
N ASP A 430 10.46 -7.12 -19.52
CA ASP A 430 10.30 -6.52 -18.20
C ASP A 430 8.93 -5.84 -18.07
N TRP A 431 8.51 -5.59 -16.84
CA TRP A 431 7.30 -4.85 -16.54
C TRP A 431 7.47 -3.35 -16.84
N VAL A 432 6.53 -2.80 -17.59
CA VAL A 432 6.48 -1.35 -17.89
C VAL A 432 5.06 -0.80 -17.67
N LYS A 433 4.99 0.37 -17.06
CA LYS A 433 3.75 1.14 -16.98
C LYS A 433 3.45 1.76 -18.36
N VAL A 434 2.24 1.52 -18.88
CA VAL A 434 1.86 1.93 -20.24
C VAL A 434 0.64 2.85 -20.27
N ALA A 435 -0.18 2.85 -19.21
CA ALA A 435 -1.39 3.66 -19.15
C ALA A 435 -1.82 3.84 -17.68
N TYR A 436 -2.85 4.65 -17.49
CA TYR A 436 -3.59 4.74 -16.25
C TYR A 436 -5.09 4.89 -16.50
N TRP A 437 -5.89 4.41 -15.56
CA TRP A 437 -7.32 4.70 -15.50
C TRP A 437 -7.59 5.74 -14.44
N SER A 438 -8.45 6.72 -14.75
CA SER A 438 -8.91 7.73 -13.79
C SER A 438 -10.35 7.48 -13.38
N ARG A 439 -10.59 7.43 -12.07
CA ARG A 439 -11.93 7.30 -11.52
C ARG A 439 -12.82 8.49 -11.85
N THR A 440 -12.25 9.69 -11.88
CA THR A 440 -12.99 10.95 -12.14
C THR A 440 -13.56 11.00 -13.54
N THR A 441 -12.80 10.55 -14.55
CA THR A 441 -13.22 10.59 -15.95
C THR A 441 -13.75 9.26 -16.46
N ASP A 442 -13.63 8.18 -15.67
CA ASP A 442 -13.88 6.79 -16.03
C ASP A 442 -13.29 6.45 -17.41
N SER A 443 -12.03 6.76 -17.61
CA SER A 443 -11.35 6.56 -18.90
C SER A 443 -9.90 6.12 -18.69
N VAL A 444 -9.38 5.36 -19.68
CA VAL A 444 -7.99 4.92 -19.75
C VAL A 444 -7.22 5.86 -20.67
N THR A 445 -6.08 6.34 -20.19
CA THR A 445 -5.14 7.17 -20.96
C THR A 445 -3.81 6.42 -21.10
N PHE A 446 -3.41 6.14 -22.33
CA PHE A 446 -2.10 5.55 -22.62
C PHE A 446 -1.00 6.60 -22.54
N LEU A 447 0.15 6.22 -22.03
CA LEU A 447 1.32 7.10 -21.95
C LEU A 447 1.95 7.28 -23.32
N PRO A 448 2.60 8.43 -23.60
CA PRO A 448 3.30 8.66 -24.86
C PRO A 448 4.30 7.54 -25.20
N GLY A 449 4.24 7.05 -26.44
CA GLY A 449 5.08 5.94 -26.92
C GLY A 449 4.54 4.52 -26.64
N TYR A 450 3.39 4.42 -25.95
CA TYR A 450 2.75 3.14 -25.64
C TYR A 450 1.39 2.95 -26.31
N GLU A 451 1.05 3.79 -27.30
CA GLU A 451 -0.20 3.75 -28.07
C GLU A 451 -0.41 2.41 -28.80
N LYS A 452 0.69 1.68 -29.11
CA LYS A 452 0.64 0.33 -29.68
C LYS A 452 -0.16 -0.68 -28.84
N PHE A 453 -0.34 -0.41 -27.56
CA PHE A 453 -1.15 -1.25 -26.67
C PHE A 453 -2.63 -0.86 -26.67
N ALA A 454 -2.98 0.30 -27.25
CA ALA A 454 -4.37 0.75 -27.44
C ALA A 454 -5.03 0.13 -28.67
N SER A 455 -4.25 -0.43 -29.61
CA SER A 455 -4.73 -1.01 -30.88
C SER A 455 -4.80 -2.54 -30.85
#